data_157f5024df8c229ed9c9611f4b96e222
#
_entry.id   157f5024df8c229ed9c9611f4b96e222
#
_cell.length_a   1.000
_cell.length_b   1.000
_cell.length_c   1.000
_cell.angle_alpha   90.00
_cell.angle_beta   90.00
_cell.angle_gamma   90.00
#
_symmetry.space_group_name_H-M   'P 1'
#
loop_
_entity.id
_entity.type
_entity.pdbx_description
1 polymer ?
#
loop_
_entity_poly.entity_id
_entity_poly.type
_entity_poly.pdbx_seq_one_letter_code
_entity_poly.pdbx_strand_id
1 'polypeptide(L)'
;MTMKTKTDIFNEYLEEYLKAGKEQKTLLLDHVCFVTKMHRKAAIRKFRALQLRDPGKLERRGRSEYYGPDVTVALKEVWEAGNEVCGELLFPVINEYIDILIRDKLWKHWDSSTSKLRAMKLGTVKRRVGNFLKARGKRSGISATRPSHLKHIIPTFSGPWKELPPGNSQIDTVLHNDTMLGDAVYTLNYTDSATCLDIPRAQWNKGQEATLESIKEIKQRLPYPWLMAHPDTGGEFINYLAKDWFEKNDIKFTRSRPGRKNDNMYVEERNGHVIRKMVGYINLTCRETVGALNDYYDVMTPYLMHFVTVRRMIGKEKDNSKYKRIYEKIPKTPYQRILEHTAITEDVKEKLRQEHAKLNPLILKKEMEKRLKKVYDIQRRFGNKRD
;
A
#
# COMPACT_ATOMS: atom_id res chain seq x y z
N MET A 1 -33.00 8.51 -21.07
CA MET A 1 -33.12 10.00 -21.09
C MET A 1 -33.13 10.54 -19.68
N THR A 2 -32.30 11.52 -19.35
CA THR A 2 -32.22 12.14 -18.02
C THR A 2 -33.41 13.04 -17.72
N MET A 3 -33.71 13.35 -16.44
CA MET A 3 -34.78 14.29 -16.06
C MET A 3 -34.51 15.70 -16.58
N LYS A 4 -33.24 16.12 -16.69
CA LYS A 4 -32.81 17.39 -17.27
C LYS A 4 -33.22 17.47 -18.75
N THR A 5 -32.81 16.48 -19.55
CA THR A 5 -33.14 16.38 -20.98
C THR A 5 -34.67 16.39 -21.22
N LYS A 6 -35.44 15.69 -20.35
CA LYS A 6 -36.92 15.76 -20.43
C LYS A 6 -37.44 17.15 -20.19
N THR A 7 -36.89 17.90 -19.23
CA THR A 7 -37.31 19.28 -18.93
C THR A 7 -36.99 20.21 -20.09
N ASP A 8 -35.83 20.03 -20.74
CA ASP A 8 -35.44 20.85 -21.90
C ASP A 8 -36.44 20.68 -23.07
N ILE A 9 -36.89 19.44 -23.35
CA ILE A 9 -37.93 19.14 -24.33
C ILE A 9 -39.25 19.86 -23.99
N PHE A 10 -39.68 19.81 -22.72
CA PHE A 10 -40.89 20.52 -22.32
C PHE A 10 -40.77 22.06 -22.46
N ASN A 11 -39.60 22.64 -22.22
CA ASN A 11 -39.34 24.06 -22.40
C ASN A 11 -39.41 24.45 -23.88
N GLU A 12 -38.85 23.61 -24.77
CA GLU A 12 -38.86 23.83 -26.23
C GLU A 12 -40.30 23.91 -26.79
N TYR A 13 -41.15 22.97 -26.37
CA TYR A 13 -42.55 22.94 -26.83
C TYR A 13 -43.51 23.79 -26.01
N LEU A 14 -43.06 24.55 -25.00
CA LEU A 14 -43.95 25.28 -24.09
C LEU A 14 -44.73 26.37 -24.79
N GLU A 15 -44.07 27.22 -25.58
CA GLU A 15 -44.74 28.31 -26.31
C GLU A 15 -45.78 27.82 -27.31
N GLU A 16 -45.44 26.78 -28.07
CA GLU A 16 -46.35 26.18 -29.03
C GLU A 16 -47.56 25.55 -28.32
N TYR A 17 -47.33 24.83 -27.23
CA TYR A 17 -48.39 24.24 -26.40
C TYR A 17 -49.33 25.29 -25.82
N LEU A 18 -48.83 26.48 -25.43
CA LEU A 18 -49.65 27.55 -24.87
C LEU A 18 -50.53 28.22 -25.92
N LYS A 19 -50.00 28.40 -27.14
CA LYS A 19 -50.71 29.03 -28.27
C LYS A 19 -51.66 28.08 -29.00
N ALA A 20 -51.48 26.76 -28.89
CA ALA A 20 -52.23 25.75 -29.63
C ALA A 20 -53.72 25.64 -29.20
N GLY A 21 -54.60 25.33 -30.15
CA GLY A 21 -55.98 24.95 -29.91
C GLY A 21 -56.11 23.55 -29.32
N LYS A 22 -57.33 23.14 -28.97
CA LYS A 22 -57.59 21.85 -28.25
C LYS A 22 -57.08 20.63 -28.98
N GLU A 23 -57.27 20.52 -30.30
CA GLU A 23 -56.78 19.38 -31.10
C GLU A 23 -55.26 19.36 -31.22
N GLN A 24 -54.64 20.52 -31.51
CA GLN A 24 -53.18 20.65 -31.59
C GLN A 24 -52.49 20.38 -30.25
N LYS A 25 -53.08 20.80 -29.12
CA LYS A 25 -52.61 20.44 -27.77
C LYS A 25 -52.59 18.92 -27.54
N THR A 26 -53.57 18.22 -28.10
CA THR A 26 -53.65 16.76 -27.98
C THR A 26 -52.51 16.10 -28.74
N LEU A 27 -52.27 16.53 -30.00
CA LEU A 27 -51.15 16.00 -30.82
C LEU A 27 -49.78 16.28 -30.20
N LEU A 28 -49.56 17.51 -29.71
CA LEU A 28 -48.32 17.88 -29.01
C LEU A 28 -48.08 17.05 -27.74
N LEU A 29 -49.13 16.82 -26.96
CA LEU A 29 -49.06 15.99 -25.77
C LEU A 29 -48.69 14.54 -26.13
N ASP A 30 -49.28 13.98 -27.19
CA ASP A 30 -48.98 12.63 -27.63
C ASP A 30 -47.53 12.50 -28.11
N HIS A 31 -47.05 13.49 -28.89
CA HIS A 31 -45.67 13.60 -29.33
C HIS A 31 -44.70 13.67 -28.14
N VAL A 32 -44.89 14.60 -27.21
CA VAL A 32 -44.03 14.78 -26.06
C VAL A 32 -44.06 13.55 -25.14
N CYS A 33 -45.21 12.91 -24.96
CA CYS A 33 -45.34 11.66 -24.21
C CYS A 33 -44.56 10.54 -24.88
N PHE A 34 -44.62 10.42 -26.19
CA PHE A 34 -43.89 9.42 -26.96
C PHE A 34 -42.38 9.61 -26.82
N VAL A 35 -41.88 10.84 -27.00
CA VAL A 35 -40.45 11.15 -26.92
C VAL A 35 -39.91 11.00 -25.48
N THR A 36 -40.63 11.53 -24.48
CA THR A 36 -40.14 11.53 -23.08
C THR A 36 -40.47 10.25 -22.32
N LYS A 37 -41.28 9.37 -22.87
CA LYS A 37 -41.85 8.17 -22.21
C LYS A 37 -42.53 8.52 -20.88
N MET A 38 -43.19 9.69 -20.84
CA MET A 38 -43.96 10.10 -19.65
C MET A 38 -45.44 9.82 -19.84
N HIS A 39 -46.15 9.52 -18.76
CA HIS A 39 -47.58 9.35 -18.76
C HIS A 39 -48.28 10.70 -19.04
N ARG A 40 -49.35 10.72 -19.87
CA ARG A 40 -50.06 11.91 -20.32
C ARG A 40 -50.45 12.90 -19.20
N LYS A 41 -51.01 12.39 -18.08
CA LYS A 41 -51.32 13.22 -16.92
C LYS A 41 -50.08 13.90 -16.30
N ALA A 42 -48.91 13.24 -16.33
CA ALA A 42 -47.66 13.80 -15.85
C ALA A 42 -47.14 14.90 -16.80
N ALA A 43 -47.27 14.72 -18.11
CA ALA A 43 -46.90 15.71 -19.12
C ALA A 43 -47.74 16.98 -18.99
N ILE A 44 -49.07 16.84 -18.83
CA ILE A 44 -49.97 17.99 -18.60
C ILE A 44 -49.58 18.77 -17.35
N ARG A 45 -49.35 18.06 -16.23
CA ARG A 45 -48.88 18.70 -14.98
C ARG A 45 -47.54 19.41 -15.17
N LYS A 46 -46.66 18.88 -15.99
CA LYS A 46 -45.34 19.46 -16.27
C LYS A 46 -45.48 20.76 -17.07
N PHE A 47 -46.28 20.79 -18.15
CA PHE A 47 -46.56 22.01 -18.89
C PHE A 47 -47.22 23.08 -18.01
N ARG A 48 -48.21 22.71 -17.19
CA ARG A 48 -48.85 23.64 -16.25
C ARG A 48 -47.85 24.20 -15.23
N ALA A 49 -46.96 23.41 -14.71
CA ALA A 49 -45.92 23.83 -13.78
C ALA A 49 -44.93 24.81 -14.43
N LEU A 50 -44.58 24.60 -15.72
CA LEU A 50 -43.70 25.48 -16.47
C LEU A 50 -44.41 26.80 -16.83
N GLN A 51 -45.70 26.79 -17.16
CA GLN A 51 -46.50 27.97 -17.41
C GLN A 51 -46.60 28.91 -16.18
N LEU A 52 -46.69 28.33 -14.99
CA LEU A 52 -46.76 29.05 -13.71
C LEU A 52 -45.41 29.43 -13.13
N ARG A 53 -44.34 29.12 -13.84
CA ARG A 53 -42.97 29.38 -13.38
C ARG A 53 -42.61 30.85 -13.62
N ASP A 54 -42.26 31.57 -12.57
CA ASP A 54 -41.64 32.88 -12.66
C ASP A 54 -40.16 32.71 -13.13
N PRO A 55 -39.78 33.25 -14.32
CA PRO A 55 -38.42 33.12 -14.86
C PRO A 55 -37.34 33.71 -13.95
N GLY A 56 -37.68 34.69 -13.11
CA GLY A 56 -36.76 35.34 -12.17
C GLY A 56 -36.61 34.62 -10.84
N LYS A 57 -37.44 33.62 -10.55
CA LYS A 57 -37.44 32.94 -9.27
C LYS A 57 -36.64 31.64 -9.32
N LEU A 58 -35.48 31.61 -8.68
CA LEU A 58 -34.70 30.39 -8.47
C LEU A 58 -35.55 29.37 -7.67
N GLU A 59 -36.00 28.31 -8.32
CA GLU A 59 -36.71 27.19 -7.69
C GLU A 59 -35.77 26.46 -6.68
N ARG A 60 -35.89 26.80 -5.41
CA ARG A 60 -35.27 26.03 -4.36
C ARG A 60 -36.14 24.81 -4.08
N ARG A 61 -35.82 23.66 -4.71
CA ARG A 61 -36.42 22.36 -4.39
C ARG A 61 -35.70 21.76 -3.22
N GLY A 62 -36.39 21.52 -2.14
CA GLY A 62 -35.88 20.82 -0.97
C GLY A 62 -36.24 21.50 0.35
N ARG A 63 -36.02 20.79 1.43
CA ARG A 63 -36.11 21.30 2.80
C ARG A 63 -35.07 22.40 3.00
N SER A 64 -35.41 23.51 3.67
CA SER A 64 -34.44 24.54 4.03
C SER A 64 -33.23 23.94 4.78
N GLU A 65 -32.04 24.37 4.40
CA GLU A 65 -30.81 23.84 4.97
C GLU A 65 -30.59 24.44 6.38
N TYR A 66 -30.78 23.63 7.42
CA TYR A 66 -30.59 24.07 8.81
C TYR A 66 -29.14 24.41 9.13
N TYR A 67 -28.21 23.61 8.59
CA TYR A 67 -26.75 23.81 8.72
C TYR A 67 -26.25 24.48 7.44
N GLY A 68 -26.17 25.81 7.41
CA GLY A 68 -25.70 26.57 6.27
C GLY A 68 -24.19 26.49 6.01
N PRO A 69 -23.73 27.27 5.01
CA PRO A 69 -22.29 27.38 4.72
C PRO A 69 -21.46 27.88 5.90
N ASP A 70 -22.01 28.80 6.70
CA ASP A 70 -21.43 29.35 7.92
C ASP A 70 -21.06 28.26 8.95
N VAL A 71 -22.00 27.32 9.22
CA VAL A 71 -21.75 26.18 10.10
C VAL A 71 -20.76 25.20 9.48
N THR A 72 -20.75 25.10 8.14
CA THR A 72 -19.82 24.22 7.44
C THR A 72 -18.38 24.74 7.54
N VAL A 73 -18.18 26.05 7.42
CA VAL A 73 -16.85 26.68 7.60
C VAL A 73 -16.37 26.52 9.05
N ALA A 74 -17.25 26.76 10.03
CA ALA A 74 -16.94 26.55 11.44
C ALA A 74 -16.54 25.09 11.75
N LEU A 75 -17.28 24.11 11.21
CA LEU A 75 -16.91 22.70 11.34
C LEU A 75 -15.56 22.38 10.66
N LYS A 76 -15.27 23.03 9.52
CA LYS A 76 -14.02 22.82 8.79
C LYS A 76 -12.83 23.32 9.59
N GLU A 77 -12.93 24.47 10.26
CA GLU A 77 -11.87 25.00 11.11
C GLU A 77 -11.56 24.05 12.28
N VAL A 78 -12.59 23.56 12.97
CA VAL A 78 -12.43 22.55 14.03
C VAL A 78 -11.81 21.26 13.49
N TRP A 79 -12.19 20.85 12.28
CA TRP A 79 -11.65 19.65 11.62
C TRP A 79 -10.17 19.80 11.25
N GLU A 80 -9.77 20.97 10.76
CA GLU A 80 -8.38 21.30 10.44
C GLU A 80 -7.53 21.36 11.74
N ALA A 81 -8.04 22.00 12.80
CA ALA A 81 -7.41 21.99 14.12
C ALA A 81 -7.26 20.58 14.69
N GLY A 82 -8.23 19.70 14.43
CA GLY A 82 -8.24 18.28 14.81
C GLY A 82 -7.43 17.35 13.90
N ASN A 83 -6.48 17.88 13.14
CA ASN A 83 -5.62 17.11 12.21
C ASN A 83 -6.39 16.34 11.13
N GLU A 84 -7.54 16.89 10.71
CA GLU A 84 -8.33 16.36 9.60
C GLU A 84 -8.75 14.88 9.77
N VAL A 85 -9.05 14.48 10.99
CA VAL A 85 -9.51 13.12 11.32
C VAL A 85 -10.90 12.83 10.77
N CYS A 86 -11.32 11.56 10.79
CA CYS A 86 -12.68 11.19 10.42
C CYS A 86 -13.72 11.74 11.42
N GLY A 87 -14.99 11.84 10.99
CA GLY A 87 -16.04 12.44 11.80
C GLY A 87 -16.32 11.74 13.14
N GLU A 88 -16.04 10.44 13.24
CA GLU A 88 -16.14 9.67 14.48
C GLU A 88 -15.13 10.13 15.54
N LEU A 89 -13.90 10.38 15.13
CA LEU A 89 -12.84 10.83 16.03
C LEU A 89 -12.96 12.32 16.35
N LEU A 90 -13.48 13.13 15.41
CA LEU A 90 -13.68 14.55 15.63
C LEU A 90 -14.83 14.84 16.59
N PHE A 91 -15.93 14.09 16.48
CA PHE A 91 -17.19 14.42 17.17
C PHE A 91 -17.04 14.59 18.69
N PRO A 92 -16.32 13.75 19.46
CA PRO A 92 -16.20 13.88 20.90
C PRO A 92 -15.49 15.17 21.35
N VAL A 93 -14.60 15.72 20.52
CA VAL A 93 -13.73 16.85 20.88
C VAL A 93 -14.19 18.19 20.30
N ILE A 94 -15.24 18.22 19.48
CA ILE A 94 -15.72 19.45 18.83
C ILE A 94 -15.98 20.57 19.84
N ASN A 95 -16.69 20.28 20.93
CA ASN A 95 -17.06 21.29 21.92
C ASN A 95 -15.82 21.82 22.68
N GLU A 96 -14.93 20.94 23.07
CA GLU A 96 -13.67 21.30 23.72
C GLU A 96 -12.80 22.21 22.83
N TYR A 97 -12.67 21.89 21.55
CA TYR A 97 -11.91 22.70 20.60
C TYR A 97 -12.54 24.09 20.42
N ILE A 98 -13.86 24.17 20.34
CA ILE A 98 -14.57 25.47 20.26
C ILE A 98 -14.31 26.29 21.52
N ASP A 99 -14.39 25.68 22.72
CA ASP A 99 -14.17 26.36 24.00
C ASP A 99 -12.74 26.91 24.10
N ILE A 100 -11.74 26.13 23.70
CA ILE A 100 -10.33 26.54 23.67
C ILE A 100 -10.13 27.71 22.69
N LEU A 101 -10.68 27.60 21.48
CA LEU A 101 -10.55 28.63 20.44
C LEU A 101 -11.24 29.94 20.86
N ILE A 102 -12.38 29.88 21.58
CA ILE A 102 -13.07 31.04 22.14
C ILE A 102 -12.22 31.67 23.25
N ARG A 103 -11.72 30.86 24.21
CA ARG A 103 -10.86 31.31 25.31
C ARG A 103 -9.65 32.11 24.80
N ASP A 104 -9.02 31.58 23.74
CA ASP A 104 -7.80 32.15 23.16
C ASP A 104 -8.08 33.21 22.06
N LYS A 105 -9.35 33.64 21.93
CA LYS A 105 -9.83 34.69 20.99
C LYS A 105 -9.52 34.38 19.51
N LEU A 106 -9.40 33.10 19.18
CA LEU A 106 -9.15 32.63 17.82
C LEU A 106 -10.45 32.28 17.07
N TRP A 107 -11.55 32.03 17.79
CA TRP A 107 -12.86 31.70 17.22
C TRP A 107 -13.58 32.92 16.71
N LYS A 108 -13.79 33.01 15.38
CA LYS A 108 -14.37 34.18 14.70
C LYS A 108 -15.75 33.92 14.09
N HIS A 109 -16.39 32.82 14.46
CA HIS A 109 -17.72 32.47 13.96
C HIS A 109 -18.84 33.07 14.81
N TRP A 110 -19.97 33.27 14.19
CA TRP A 110 -21.14 33.80 14.88
C TRP A 110 -21.70 32.83 15.92
N ASP A 111 -22.32 33.37 16.96
CA ASP A 111 -22.91 32.56 18.05
C ASP A 111 -24.00 31.61 17.54
N SER A 112 -24.78 32.04 16.54
CA SER A 112 -25.81 31.20 15.92
C SER A 112 -25.21 30.00 15.19
N SER A 113 -24.07 30.16 14.52
CA SER A 113 -23.35 29.08 13.81
C SER A 113 -22.68 28.16 14.79
N THR A 114 -22.10 28.72 15.85
CA THR A 114 -21.47 27.98 16.94
C THR A 114 -22.48 27.12 17.68
N SER A 115 -23.64 27.65 18.04
CA SER A 115 -24.71 26.91 18.69
C SER A 115 -25.26 25.77 17.83
N LYS A 116 -25.43 26.01 16.52
CA LYS A 116 -25.83 24.95 15.57
C LYS A 116 -24.74 23.87 15.45
N LEU A 117 -23.46 24.25 15.41
CA LEU A 117 -22.36 23.28 15.35
C LEU A 117 -22.30 22.41 16.60
N ARG A 118 -22.44 22.97 17.80
CA ARG A 118 -22.51 22.24 19.07
C ARG A 118 -23.68 21.26 19.11
N ALA A 119 -24.82 21.64 18.54
CA ALA A 119 -26.01 20.78 18.46
C ALA A 119 -25.96 19.74 17.34
N MET A 120 -24.89 19.68 16.54
CA MET A 120 -24.78 18.79 15.40
C MET A 120 -24.62 17.33 15.84
N LYS A 121 -25.46 16.43 15.31
CA LYS A 121 -25.39 15.01 15.62
C LYS A 121 -24.26 14.30 14.86
N LEU A 122 -23.69 13.24 15.44
CA LEU A 122 -22.61 12.44 14.88
C LEU A 122 -22.82 12.08 13.39
N GLY A 123 -24.00 11.62 13.00
CA GLY A 123 -24.31 11.28 11.61
C GLY A 123 -24.14 12.44 10.62
N THR A 124 -24.46 13.67 11.06
CA THR A 124 -24.27 14.88 10.26
C THR A 124 -22.80 15.28 10.18
N VAL A 125 -22.06 15.20 11.30
CA VAL A 125 -20.61 15.43 11.33
C VAL A 125 -19.90 14.46 10.38
N LYS A 126 -20.18 13.16 10.47
CA LYS A 126 -19.59 12.12 9.59
C LYS A 126 -19.81 12.45 8.11
N ARG A 127 -21.04 12.80 7.73
CA ARG A 127 -21.37 13.13 6.34
C ARG A 127 -20.63 14.35 5.84
N ARG A 128 -20.55 15.44 6.64
CA ARG A 128 -19.88 16.69 6.26
C ARG A 128 -18.36 16.53 6.22
N VAL A 129 -17.77 15.91 7.23
CA VAL A 129 -16.33 15.56 7.25
C VAL A 129 -15.99 14.63 6.10
N GLY A 130 -16.86 13.67 5.77
CA GLY A 130 -16.70 12.83 4.58
C GLY A 130 -16.61 13.62 3.27
N ASN A 131 -17.33 14.74 3.15
CA ASN A 131 -17.22 15.64 2.00
C ASN A 131 -15.88 16.40 1.99
N PHE A 132 -15.39 16.85 3.16
CA PHE A 132 -14.06 17.46 3.27
C PHE A 132 -12.95 16.50 2.86
N LEU A 133 -13.02 15.26 3.34
CA LEU A 133 -12.07 14.20 2.98
C LEU A 133 -12.09 13.88 1.47
N LYS A 134 -13.26 13.87 0.85
CA LYS A 134 -13.41 13.70 -0.61
C LYS A 134 -12.82 14.86 -1.40
N ALA A 135 -13.12 16.11 -0.97
CA ALA A 135 -12.63 17.31 -1.61
C ALA A 135 -11.10 17.46 -1.52
N ARG A 136 -10.54 17.07 -0.38
CA ARG A 136 -9.08 17.04 -0.19
C ARG A 136 -8.37 16.04 -1.11
N GLY A 137 -9.07 14.98 -1.54
CA GLY A 137 -8.49 13.87 -2.26
C GLY A 137 -7.77 12.87 -1.33
N LYS A 138 -7.27 11.79 -1.91
CA LYS A 138 -6.42 10.84 -1.17
C LYS A 138 -5.13 11.56 -0.79
N ARG A 139 -4.81 11.64 0.51
CA ARG A 139 -3.42 11.91 0.91
C ARG A 139 -2.58 10.84 0.25
N SER A 140 -1.70 11.23 -0.68
CA SER A 140 -0.72 10.33 -1.24
C SER A 140 0.14 9.85 -0.07
N GLY A 141 -0.05 8.57 0.30
CA GLY A 141 0.83 7.82 1.18
C GLY A 141 1.50 8.59 2.32
N ILE A 142 0.75 8.90 3.37
CA ILE A 142 1.41 8.97 4.67
C ILE A 142 1.78 7.52 4.98
N SER A 143 3.05 7.18 4.69
CA SER A 143 3.66 5.95 5.17
C SER A 143 3.41 5.89 6.69
N ALA A 144 3.02 4.74 7.22
CA ALA A 144 2.96 4.49 8.66
C ALA A 144 4.33 4.67 9.35
N THR A 145 5.40 4.82 8.57
CA THR A 145 6.75 5.12 9.02
C THR A 145 6.92 6.63 9.24
N ARG A 146 7.64 6.99 10.29
CA ARG A 146 7.92 8.39 10.65
C ARG A 146 8.47 9.18 9.45
N PRO A 147 8.10 10.46 9.28
CA PRO A 147 8.72 11.32 8.30
C PRO A 147 10.24 11.33 8.51
N SER A 148 11.00 11.09 7.44
CA SER A 148 12.46 11.17 7.48
C SER A 148 12.92 12.01 6.29
N HIS A 149 13.82 12.98 6.56
CA HIS A 149 14.48 13.78 5.51
C HIS A 149 15.20 12.90 4.49
N LEU A 150 15.73 11.76 4.93
CA LEU A 150 16.39 10.77 4.08
C LEU A 150 15.50 10.23 2.96
N LYS A 151 14.17 10.24 3.14
CA LYS A 151 13.23 9.88 2.07
C LYS A 151 13.23 10.85 0.89
N HIS A 152 13.78 12.04 1.04
CA HIS A 152 14.00 12.98 -0.07
C HIS A 152 15.35 12.78 -0.74
N ILE A 153 16.34 12.27 -0.01
CA ILE A 153 17.71 12.06 -0.50
C ILE A 153 17.84 10.71 -1.20
N ILE A 154 17.30 9.63 -0.61
CA ILE A 154 17.38 8.28 -1.19
C ILE A 154 16.40 8.18 -2.35
N PRO A 155 16.88 7.92 -3.59
CA PRO A 155 16.02 7.88 -4.76
C PRO A 155 15.04 6.69 -4.75
N THR A 156 13.85 6.90 -5.29
CA THR A 156 12.93 5.80 -5.55
C THR A 156 13.31 5.07 -6.83
N PHE A 157 13.08 3.74 -6.85
CA PHE A 157 13.27 2.93 -8.03
C PHE A 157 12.05 2.01 -8.24
N SER A 158 11.60 1.86 -9.50
CA SER A 158 10.41 1.08 -9.85
C SER A 158 10.62 0.07 -10.97
N GLY A 159 11.87 -0.18 -11.31
CA GLY A 159 12.24 -1.04 -12.44
C GLY A 159 12.71 -0.26 -13.68
N PRO A 160 13.03 -0.97 -14.76
CA PRO A 160 12.75 -2.38 -15.02
C PRO A 160 13.69 -3.36 -14.33
N TRP A 161 13.18 -4.17 -13.43
CA TRP A 161 13.97 -5.15 -12.67
C TRP A 161 14.56 -6.29 -13.51
N LYS A 162 13.91 -6.62 -14.63
CA LYS A 162 14.28 -7.76 -15.47
C LYS A 162 15.57 -7.56 -16.26
N GLU A 163 15.87 -6.29 -16.54
CA GLU A 163 17.01 -5.89 -17.36
C GLU A 163 18.25 -5.64 -16.53
N LEU A 164 18.13 -5.69 -15.21
CA LEU A 164 19.25 -5.45 -14.31
C LEU A 164 20.15 -6.69 -14.20
N PRO A 165 21.49 -6.51 -14.20
CA PRO A 165 22.42 -7.62 -14.00
C PRO A 165 22.38 -8.13 -12.57
N PRO A 166 22.98 -9.33 -12.28
CA PRO A 166 23.19 -9.84 -10.92
C PRO A 166 23.85 -8.80 -10.00
N GLY A 167 23.50 -8.84 -8.72
CA GLY A 167 23.90 -7.83 -7.74
C GLY A 167 22.88 -6.73 -7.51
N ASN A 168 21.79 -6.69 -8.28
CA ASN A 168 20.67 -5.78 -8.05
C ASN A 168 19.58 -6.49 -7.26
N SER A 169 19.40 -6.10 -6.01
CA SER A 169 18.58 -6.83 -5.06
C SER A 169 17.46 -6.03 -4.44
N GLN A 170 16.46 -6.76 -4.00
CA GLN A 170 15.47 -6.30 -3.03
C GLN A 170 15.79 -6.88 -1.66
N ILE A 171 15.62 -6.10 -0.61
CA ILE A 171 15.82 -6.54 0.78
C ILE A 171 14.58 -6.21 1.62
N ASP A 172 14.22 -7.11 2.53
CA ASP A 172 13.08 -6.93 3.42
C ASP A 172 13.22 -7.77 4.69
N THR A 173 12.53 -7.37 5.76
CA THR A 173 12.55 -8.06 7.04
C THR A 173 11.30 -8.90 7.27
N VAL A 174 11.48 -10.13 7.72
CA VAL A 174 10.41 -11.06 8.11
C VAL A 174 10.39 -11.21 9.62
N LEU A 175 9.28 -10.86 10.25
CA LEU A 175 9.05 -11.08 11.68
C LEU A 175 8.70 -12.54 11.95
N HIS A 176 9.38 -13.17 12.91
CA HIS A 176 9.05 -14.49 13.43
C HIS A 176 8.22 -14.39 14.73
N ASN A 177 7.13 -13.64 14.65
CA ASN A 177 6.15 -13.50 15.73
C ASN A 177 4.78 -13.14 15.12
N ASP A 178 3.69 -13.58 15.72
CA ASP A 178 2.33 -13.27 15.26
C ASP A 178 1.71 -12.08 15.99
N THR A 179 2.23 -11.71 17.18
CA THR A 179 1.59 -10.70 18.05
C THR A 179 2.10 -9.27 17.84
N MET A 180 3.17 -9.04 17.12
CA MET A 180 3.82 -7.73 16.96
C MET A 180 4.14 -6.97 18.27
N LEU A 181 3.97 -7.59 19.42
CA LEU A 181 4.24 -7.02 20.74
C LEU A 181 5.55 -7.58 21.29
N GLY A 182 6.40 -6.67 21.74
CA GLY A 182 7.69 -7.00 22.33
C GLY A 182 8.80 -7.29 21.34
N ASP A 183 9.97 -7.64 21.87
CA ASP A 183 11.15 -8.01 21.10
C ASP A 183 10.99 -9.43 20.53
N ALA A 184 11.41 -9.62 19.31
CA ALA A 184 11.34 -10.90 18.60
C ALA A 184 12.50 -11.04 17.61
N VAL A 185 12.67 -12.24 17.09
CA VAL A 185 13.60 -12.51 16.00
C VAL A 185 13.03 -12.08 14.67
N TYR A 186 13.82 -11.36 13.92
CA TYR A 186 13.56 -11.02 12.52
C TYR A 186 14.56 -11.72 11.61
N THR A 187 14.18 -11.94 10.38
CA THR A 187 15.09 -12.33 9.31
C THR A 187 15.14 -11.25 8.27
N LEU A 188 16.30 -10.65 8.03
CA LEU A 188 16.58 -9.86 6.85
C LEU A 188 16.83 -10.81 5.68
N ASN A 189 16.07 -10.68 4.61
CA ASN A 189 16.26 -11.44 3.39
C ASN A 189 16.77 -10.55 2.26
N TYR A 190 17.82 -10.99 1.59
CA TYR A 190 18.32 -10.47 0.33
C TYR A 190 17.77 -11.35 -0.79
N THR A 191 17.20 -10.75 -1.83
CA THR A 191 16.76 -11.45 -3.04
C THR A 191 17.30 -10.75 -4.28
N ASP A 192 18.15 -11.44 -5.04
CA ASP A 192 18.67 -10.95 -6.32
C ASP A 192 17.61 -11.05 -7.43
N SER A 193 17.39 -9.96 -8.17
CA SER A 193 16.35 -9.89 -9.18
C SER A 193 16.66 -10.67 -10.45
N ALA A 194 17.95 -10.86 -10.78
CA ALA A 194 18.38 -11.55 -11.98
C ALA A 194 18.52 -13.07 -11.76
N THR A 195 19.17 -13.45 -10.66
CA THR A 195 19.50 -14.85 -10.37
C THR A 195 18.49 -15.57 -9.47
N CYS A 196 17.62 -14.80 -8.78
CA CYS A 196 16.74 -15.31 -7.72
C CYS A 196 17.50 -15.93 -6.54
N LEU A 197 18.75 -15.52 -6.30
CA LEU A 197 19.52 -15.90 -5.13
C LEU A 197 18.94 -15.24 -3.89
N ASP A 198 18.68 -16.04 -2.85
CA ASP A 198 18.25 -15.56 -1.53
C ASP A 198 19.37 -15.78 -0.52
N ILE A 199 19.64 -14.77 0.30
CA ILE A 199 20.56 -14.84 1.43
C ILE A 199 19.87 -14.26 2.66
N PRO A 200 19.27 -15.09 3.51
CA PRO A 200 18.65 -14.66 4.76
C PRO A 200 19.66 -14.56 5.89
N ARG A 201 19.46 -13.58 6.79
CA ARG A 201 20.17 -13.45 8.06
C ARG A 201 19.20 -13.12 9.18
N ALA A 202 19.28 -13.86 10.26
CA ALA A 202 18.51 -13.62 11.46
C ALA A 202 19.14 -12.54 12.32
N GLN A 203 18.29 -11.71 12.93
CA GLN A 203 18.68 -10.63 13.83
C GLN A 203 17.71 -10.53 15.01
N TRP A 204 18.22 -10.01 16.13
CA TRP A 204 17.36 -9.67 17.25
C TRP A 204 16.79 -8.27 17.06
N ASN A 205 15.48 -8.15 17.09
CA ASN A 205 14.69 -6.95 16.86
C ASN A 205 14.86 -6.33 15.45
N LYS A 206 14.22 -5.16 15.24
CA LYS A 206 14.20 -4.40 13.99
C LYS A 206 15.00 -3.09 14.13
N GLY A 207 16.06 -3.11 14.93
CA GLY A 207 16.93 -1.95 15.16
C GLY A 207 17.85 -1.67 13.97
N GLN A 208 18.28 -0.42 13.83
CA GLN A 208 19.16 0.01 12.74
C GLN A 208 20.52 -0.70 12.77
N GLU A 209 21.11 -0.85 13.96
CA GLU A 209 22.38 -1.53 14.15
C GLU A 209 22.30 -3.02 13.82
N ALA A 210 21.28 -3.72 14.36
CA ALA A 210 21.07 -5.14 14.07
C ALA A 210 20.85 -5.39 12.57
N THR A 211 20.11 -4.50 11.91
CA THR A 211 19.86 -4.56 10.47
C THR A 211 21.15 -4.30 9.69
N LEU A 212 21.98 -3.35 10.10
CA LEU A 212 23.26 -3.08 9.46
C LEU A 212 24.23 -4.28 9.59
N GLU A 213 24.28 -4.93 10.74
CA GLU A 213 25.11 -6.16 10.90
C GLU A 213 24.63 -7.27 9.98
N SER A 214 23.32 -7.49 9.88
CA SER A 214 22.76 -8.47 8.93
C SER A 214 23.08 -8.11 7.47
N ILE A 215 23.08 -6.82 7.09
CA ILE A 215 23.49 -6.32 5.77
C ILE A 215 24.96 -6.65 5.50
N LYS A 216 25.85 -6.41 6.46
CA LYS A 216 27.29 -6.73 6.34
C LYS A 216 27.52 -8.25 6.15
N GLU A 217 26.81 -9.07 6.93
CA GLU A 217 26.90 -10.52 6.81
C GLU A 217 26.38 -11.03 5.46
N ILE A 218 25.32 -10.44 4.92
CA ILE A 218 24.83 -10.77 3.58
C ILE A 218 25.89 -10.44 2.53
N LYS A 219 26.51 -9.25 2.59
CA LYS A 219 27.56 -8.86 1.64
C LYS A 219 28.71 -9.85 1.60
N GLN A 220 29.15 -10.36 2.75
CA GLN A 220 30.25 -11.34 2.84
C GLN A 220 29.91 -12.69 2.19
N ARG A 221 28.63 -13.03 2.06
CA ARG A 221 28.15 -14.31 1.52
C ARG A 221 27.77 -14.24 0.04
N LEU A 222 27.78 -13.04 -0.55
CA LEU A 222 27.50 -12.90 -1.97
C LEU A 222 28.66 -13.41 -2.82
N PRO A 223 28.40 -14.25 -3.83
CA PRO A 223 29.44 -14.76 -4.71
C PRO A 223 29.90 -13.74 -5.75
N TYR A 224 29.19 -12.63 -5.94
CA TYR A 224 29.47 -11.55 -6.89
C TYR A 224 29.22 -10.19 -6.24
N PRO A 225 29.66 -9.08 -6.87
CA PRO A 225 29.48 -7.74 -6.32
C PRO A 225 28.01 -7.37 -6.07
N TRP A 226 27.70 -6.75 -4.94
CA TRP A 226 26.42 -6.17 -4.65
C TRP A 226 26.33 -4.78 -5.28
N LEU A 227 25.51 -4.58 -6.31
CA LEU A 227 25.44 -3.35 -7.08
C LEU A 227 24.35 -2.39 -6.58
N MET A 228 23.19 -2.93 -6.14
CA MET A 228 22.07 -2.12 -5.67
C MET A 228 21.30 -2.84 -4.56
N ALA A 229 21.00 -2.09 -3.51
CA ALA A 229 20.09 -2.49 -2.45
C ALA A 229 18.80 -1.68 -2.53
N HIS A 230 17.65 -2.39 -2.54
CA HIS A 230 16.34 -1.78 -2.65
C HIS A 230 15.41 -2.31 -1.55
N PRO A 231 15.40 -1.69 -0.36
CA PRO A 231 14.41 -1.97 0.68
C PRO A 231 13.06 -1.32 0.42
N ASP A 232 12.14 -1.60 1.32
CA ASP A 232 10.94 -0.81 1.53
C ASP A 232 11.29 0.56 2.16
N THR A 233 10.28 1.29 2.68
CA THR A 233 10.49 2.59 3.33
C THR A 233 10.61 2.49 4.86
N GLY A 234 10.92 1.32 5.39
CA GLY A 234 11.07 1.06 6.83
C GLY A 234 12.22 1.84 7.46
N GLY A 235 12.05 2.28 8.71
CA GLY A 235 13.06 3.06 9.44
C GLY A 235 14.35 2.27 9.74
N GLU A 236 14.27 0.94 9.74
CA GLU A 236 15.40 0.02 9.86
C GLU A 236 16.38 0.13 8.69
N PHE A 237 15.87 0.50 7.50
CA PHE A 237 16.67 0.71 6.30
C PHE A 237 16.92 2.17 6.00
N ILE A 238 15.88 3.03 6.16
CA ILE A 238 15.96 4.44 5.82
C ILE A 238 16.53 5.23 6.99
N ASN A 239 17.82 5.06 7.20
CA ASN A 239 18.61 5.73 8.25
C ASN A 239 20.02 6.06 7.76
N TYR A 240 20.75 6.91 8.49
CA TYR A 240 22.09 7.35 8.11
C TYR A 240 23.12 6.24 8.16
N LEU A 241 23.02 5.31 9.14
CA LEU A 241 23.98 4.22 9.26
C LEU A 241 23.97 3.32 8.03
N ALA A 242 22.77 2.93 7.56
CA ALA A 242 22.63 2.12 6.36
C ALA A 242 23.06 2.91 5.10
N LYS A 243 22.62 4.19 4.95
CA LYS A 243 22.97 5.03 3.82
C LYS A 243 24.47 5.18 3.68
N ASP A 244 25.15 5.60 4.74
CA ASP A 244 26.59 5.83 4.73
C ASP A 244 27.37 4.54 4.47
N TRP A 245 26.89 3.41 4.98
CA TRP A 245 27.50 2.13 4.74
C TRP A 245 27.37 1.70 3.28
N PHE A 246 26.20 1.83 2.66
CA PHE A 246 26.00 1.50 1.25
C PHE A 246 26.86 2.40 0.35
N GLU A 247 26.91 3.71 0.62
CA GLU A 247 27.74 4.66 -0.12
C GLU A 247 29.23 4.33 -0.02
N LYS A 248 29.74 4.01 1.19
CA LYS A 248 31.16 3.60 1.40
C LYS A 248 31.52 2.29 0.71
N ASN A 249 30.55 1.46 0.37
CA ASN A 249 30.75 0.17 -0.29
C ASN A 249 30.42 0.18 -1.78
N ASP A 250 30.18 1.35 -2.38
CA ASP A 250 29.79 1.56 -3.79
C ASP A 250 28.52 0.79 -4.18
N ILE A 251 27.60 0.61 -3.21
CA ILE A 251 26.30 -0.04 -3.43
C ILE A 251 25.25 1.03 -3.63
N LYS A 252 24.62 1.07 -4.79
CA LYS A 252 23.52 2.00 -5.07
C LYS A 252 22.36 1.74 -4.11
N PHE A 253 22.02 2.74 -3.31
CA PHE A 253 20.94 2.64 -2.35
C PHE A 253 19.68 3.32 -2.89
N THR A 254 18.59 2.57 -3.02
CA THR A 254 17.31 3.04 -3.54
C THR A 254 16.18 2.60 -2.57
N ARG A 255 14.96 3.03 -2.83
CA ARG A 255 13.80 2.64 -2.03
C ARG A 255 12.53 2.50 -2.85
N SER A 256 11.56 1.76 -2.33
CA SER A 256 10.22 1.64 -2.89
C SER A 256 9.48 2.97 -2.85
N ARG A 257 8.57 3.16 -3.80
CA ARG A 257 7.63 4.27 -3.78
C ARG A 257 6.58 4.06 -2.69
N PRO A 258 6.18 5.11 -1.95
CA PRO A 258 5.17 5.00 -0.91
C PRO A 258 3.86 4.38 -1.43
N GLY A 259 3.34 3.37 -0.73
CA GLY A 259 2.08 2.72 -1.06
C GLY A 259 2.07 1.85 -2.32
N ARG A 260 3.24 1.55 -2.93
CA ARG A 260 3.37 0.70 -4.11
C ARG A 260 3.93 -0.68 -3.76
N LYS A 261 3.06 -1.60 -3.36
CA LYS A 261 3.43 -2.99 -3.01
C LYS A 261 4.20 -3.74 -4.09
N ASN A 262 4.00 -3.39 -5.37
CA ASN A 262 4.69 -4.09 -6.47
C ASN A 262 6.17 -3.72 -6.62
N ASP A 263 6.67 -2.69 -5.92
CA ASP A 263 8.07 -2.27 -6.04
C ASP A 263 9.02 -3.27 -5.35
N ASN A 264 8.56 -4.02 -4.32
CA ASN A 264 9.33 -5.05 -3.58
C ASN A 264 8.83 -6.49 -3.84
N MET A 265 8.22 -6.74 -4.97
CA MET A 265 7.52 -7.99 -5.27
C MET A 265 8.40 -9.25 -5.25
N TYR A 266 9.69 -9.14 -5.58
CA TYR A 266 10.61 -10.29 -5.61
C TYR A 266 10.90 -10.79 -4.19
N VAL A 267 11.32 -9.90 -3.30
CA VAL A 267 11.62 -10.28 -1.92
C VAL A 267 10.36 -10.66 -1.14
N GLU A 268 9.21 -10.00 -1.38
CA GLU A 268 7.93 -10.35 -0.74
C GLU A 268 7.50 -11.79 -1.10
N GLU A 269 7.62 -12.18 -2.38
CA GLU A 269 7.32 -13.54 -2.83
C GLU A 269 8.27 -14.55 -2.18
N ARG A 270 9.55 -14.24 -2.13
CA ARG A 270 10.58 -15.12 -1.55
C ARG A 270 10.45 -15.23 -0.03
N ASN A 271 10.09 -14.17 0.67
CA ASN A 271 9.81 -14.20 2.11
C ASN A 271 8.74 -15.24 2.46
N GLY A 272 7.69 -15.34 1.67
CA GLY A 272 6.66 -16.36 1.84
C GLY A 272 7.15 -17.78 1.49
N HIS A 273 7.84 -17.93 0.36
CA HIS A 273 8.22 -19.25 -0.16
C HIS A 273 9.50 -19.81 0.46
N VAL A 274 10.44 -18.96 0.87
CA VAL A 274 11.72 -19.38 1.46
C VAL A 274 11.64 -19.28 2.98
N ILE A 275 11.48 -18.07 3.52
CA ILE A 275 11.63 -17.90 4.97
C ILE A 275 10.48 -18.59 5.72
N ARG A 276 9.23 -18.23 5.44
CA ARG A 276 8.09 -18.75 6.20
C ARG A 276 7.83 -20.24 6.00
N LYS A 277 8.02 -20.77 4.79
CA LYS A 277 7.81 -22.21 4.54
C LYS A 277 8.92 -23.09 5.08
N MET A 278 10.17 -22.61 5.09
CA MET A 278 11.31 -23.43 5.48
C MET A 278 11.65 -23.30 6.97
N VAL A 279 11.40 -22.14 7.58
CA VAL A 279 11.55 -21.95 9.04
C VAL A 279 10.28 -22.32 9.79
N GLY A 280 9.11 -22.19 9.14
CA GLY A 280 7.80 -22.38 9.75
C GLY A 280 7.21 -21.09 10.30
N TYR A 281 5.92 -21.15 10.63
CA TYR A 281 5.17 -20.05 11.27
C TYR A 281 5.24 -20.17 12.78
N ILE A 282 6.46 -20.08 13.32
CA ILE A 282 6.68 -20.16 14.75
C ILE A 282 7.04 -18.79 15.32
N ASN A 283 6.73 -18.61 16.61
CA ASN A 283 7.11 -17.42 17.35
C ASN A 283 8.49 -17.62 17.94
N LEU A 284 9.46 -16.84 17.47
CA LEU A 284 10.82 -16.80 18.00
C LEU A 284 10.97 -15.55 18.88
N THR A 285 10.83 -15.75 20.19
CA THR A 285 10.85 -14.70 21.22
C THR A 285 12.09 -14.77 22.10
N CYS A 286 13.07 -15.57 21.70
CA CYS A 286 14.30 -15.82 22.43
C CYS A 286 15.50 -15.38 21.61
N ARG A 287 16.34 -14.48 22.15
CA ARG A 287 17.52 -13.94 21.48
C ARG A 287 18.55 -15.02 21.13
N GLU A 288 18.63 -16.06 21.93
CA GLU A 288 19.53 -17.20 21.74
C GLU A 288 19.23 -18.00 20.46
N THR A 289 18.01 -17.86 19.93
CA THR A 289 17.65 -18.51 18.65
C THR A 289 18.29 -17.85 17.43
N VAL A 290 18.75 -16.58 17.51
CA VAL A 290 19.34 -15.84 16.39
C VAL A 290 20.57 -16.56 15.84
N GLY A 291 21.51 -16.94 16.70
CA GLY A 291 22.71 -17.69 16.29
C GLY A 291 22.38 -19.05 15.66
N ALA A 292 21.49 -19.80 16.31
CA ALA A 292 21.07 -21.10 15.79
C ALA A 292 20.32 -21.00 14.45
N LEU A 293 19.54 -19.93 14.26
CA LEU A 293 18.84 -19.67 12.99
C LEU A 293 19.81 -19.24 11.90
N ASN A 294 20.86 -18.49 12.23
CA ASN A 294 21.94 -18.17 11.31
C ASN A 294 22.74 -19.41 10.90
N ASP A 295 23.03 -20.29 11.85
CA ASP A 295 23.64 -21.63 11.54
C ASP A 295 22.77 -22.41 10.56
N TYR A 296 21.45 -22.38 10.72
CA TYR A 296 20.50 -22.99 9.79
C TYR A 296 20.56 -22.35 8.40
N TYR A 297 20.59 -21.01 8.31
CA TYR A 297 20.67 -20.29 7.05
C TYR A 297 21.98 -20.52 6.30
N ASP A 298 23.08 -20.75 7.00
CA ASP A 298 24.37 -21.07 6.39
C ASP A 298 24.36 -22.42 5.63
N VAL A 299 23.43 -23.32 5.96
CA VAL A 299 23.20 -24.57 5.21
C VAL A 299 22.06 -24.42 4.20
N MET A 300 21.04 -23.66 4.55
CA MET A 300 19.89 -23.44 3.68
C MET A 300 20.27 -22.67 2.42
N THR A 301 21.12 -21.66 2.52
CA THR A 301 21.52 -20.82 1.38
C THR A 301 22.19 -21.65 0.26
N PRO A 302 23.23 -22.47 0.52
CA PRO A 302 23.78 -23.37 -0.50
C PRO A 302 22.76 -24.38 -1.06
N TYR A 303 21.88 -24.92 -0.22
CA TYR A 303 20.83 -25.83 -0.65
C TYR A 303 19.88 -25.14 -1.66
N LEU A 304 19.42 -23.93 -1.36
CA LEU A 304 18.55 -23.15 -2.24
C LEU A 304 19.27 -22.75 -3.53
N MET A 305 20.51 -22.27 -3.40
CA MET A 305 21.28 -21.77 -4.53
C MET A 305 21.59 -22.88 -5.55
N HIS A 306 22.02 -24.05 -5.10
CA HIS A 306 22.50 -25.08 -5.98
C HIS A 306 21.44 -26.10 -6.44
N PHE A 307 20.38 -26.33 -5.63
CA PHE A 307 19.47 -27.46 -5.84
C PHE A 307 18.00 -27.11 -5.96
N VAL A 308 17.58 -25.92 -5.52
CA VAL A 308 16.15 -25.54 -5.58
C VAL A 308 15.87 -24.67 -6.79
N THR A 309 15.05 -25.18 -7.71
CA THR A 309 14.66 -24.43 -8.90
C THR A 309 13.60 -23.38 -8.57
N VAL A 310 13.70 -22.24 -9.24
CA VAL A 310 12.79 -21.11 -9.14
C VAL A 310 12.26 -20.76 -10.52
N ARG A 311 10.96 -20.50 -10.64
CA ARG A 311 10.37 -19.91 -11.85
C ARG A 311 10.42 -18.39 -11.75
N ARG A 312 11.19 -17.76 -12.62
CA ARG A 312 11.25 -16.30 -12.70
C ARG A 312 10.05 -15.78 -13.49
N MET A 313 9.41 -14.74 -12.97
CA MET A 313 8.36 -14.05 -13.71
C MET A 313 9.00 -13.20 -14.83
N ILE A 314 8.63 -13.48 -16.08
CA ILE A 314 9.16 -12.82 -17.28
C ILE A 314 8.21 -11.80 -17.89
N GLY A 315 6.94 -11.76 -17.46
CA GLY A 315 5.95 -10.84 -18.02
C GLY A 315 4.66 -10.77 -17.23
N LYS A 316 3.85 -9.79 -17.64
CA LYS A 316 2.45 -9.70 -17.28
C LYS A 316 1.69 -9.38 -18.54
N GLU A 317 0.66 -10.14 -18.85
CA GLU A 317 -0.29 -9.88 -19.94
C GLU A 317 -1.60 -9.40 -19.34
N LYS A 318 -2.23 -8.44 -20.01
CA LYS A 318 -3.56 -7.97 -19.63
C LYS A 318 -4.59 -8.93 -20.24
N ASP A 319 -5.34 -9.60 -19.37
CA ASP A 319 -6.45 -10.46 -19.76
C ASP A 319 -7.74 -9.84 -19.21
N ASN A 320 -8.48 -9.15 -20.08
CA ASN A 320 -9.66 -8.35 -19.75
C ASN A 320 -9.36 -7.29 -18.67
N SER A 321 -9.96 -7.43 -17.48
CA SER A 321 -9.74 -6.54 -16.31
C SER A 321 -8.63 -7.01 -15.38
N LYS A 322 -8.02 -8.18 -15.62
CA LYS A 322 -7.00 -8.78 -14.76
C LYS A 322 -5.65 -8.89 -15.49
N TYR A 323 -4.56 -8.94 -14.70
CA TYR A 323 -3.22 -9.21 -15.23
C TYR A 323 -2.84 -10.66 -14.95
N LYS A 324 -2.51 -11.41 -16.01
CA LYS A 324 -1.92 -12.75 -15.92
C LYS A 324 -0.41 -12.64 -15.86
N ARG A 325 0.21 -13.27 -14.87
CA ARG A 325 1.67 -13.35 -14.74
C ARG A 325 2.20 -14.42 -15.67
N ILE A 326 3.26 -14.11 -16.41
CA ILE A 326 3.95 -15.04 -17.30
C ILE A 326 5.26 -15.42 -16.61
N TYR A 327 5.50 -16.71 -16.53
CA TYR A 327 6.72 -17.26 -15.95
C TYR A 327 7.56 -17.96 -17.03
N GLU A 328 8.86 -18.12 -16.77
CA GLU A 328 9.74 -18.94 -17.59
C GLU A 328 9.16 -20.36 -17.77
N LYS A 329 9.36 -20.93 -18.97
CA LYS A 329 8.90 -22.30 -19.26
C LYS A 329 9.67 -23.34 -18.43
N ILE A 330 10.99 -23.18 -18.35
CA ILE A 330 11.90 -24.10 -17.65
C ILE A 330 12.38 -23.41 -16.36
N PRO A 331 12.05 -23.95 -15.18
CA PRO A 331 12.60 -23.44 -13.92
C PRO A 331 14.08 -23.73 -13.82
N LYS A 332 14.86 -22.80 -13.27
CA LYS A 332 16.31 -22.95 -13.07
C LYS A 332 16.68 -22.67 -11.63
N THR A 333 17.78 -23.25 -11.16
CA THR A 333 18.37 -22.89 -9.87
C THR A 333 19.07 -21.53 -9.99
N PRO A 334 19.25 -20.78 -8.88
CA PRO A 334 20.11 -19.60 -8.88
C PRO A 334 21.53 -19.90 -9.41
N TYR A 335 22.12 -21.02 -9.05
CA TYR A 335 23.41 -21.50 -9.56
C TYR A 335 23.43 -21.56 -11.09
N GLN A 336 22.44 -22.20 -11.73
CA GLN A 336 22.36 -22.25 -13.19
C GLN A 336 22.27 -20.88 -13.82
N ARG A 337 21.49 -19.95 -13.24
CA ARG A 337 21.38 -18.56 -13.73
C ARG A 337 22.69 -17.80 -13.60
N ILE A 338 23.43 -18.01 -12.51
CA ILE A 338 24.75 -17.42 -12.31
C ILE A 338 25.72 -17.89 -13.39
N LEU A 339 25.75 -19.19 -13.68
CA LEU A 339 26.65 -19.75 -14.72
C LEU A 339 26.31 -19.23 -16.13
N GLU A 340 25.04 -19.04 -16.44
CA GLU A 340 24.58 -18.56 -17.74
C GLU A 340 24.78 -17.05 -17.94
N HIS A 341 24.92 -16.28 -16.85
CA HIS A 341 24.93 -14.83 -16.95
C HIS A 341 26.28 -14.27 -17.38
N THR A 342 26.27 -13.43 -18.42
CA THR A 342 27.49 -12.89 -19.03
C THR A 342 28.22 -11.84 -18.15
N ALA A 343 27.48 -11.13 -17.27
CA ALA A 343 28.06 -10.13 -16.37
C ALA A 343 28.81 -10.74 -15.17
N ILE A 344 28.77 -12.07 -14.98
CA ILE A 344 29.51 -12.75 -13.91
C ILE A 344 30.81 -13.31 -14.46
N THR A 345 31.92 -13.02 -13.76
CA THR A 345 33.26 -13.43 -14.17
C THR A 345 33.43 -14.95 -14.12
N GLU A 346 34.30 -15.49 -14.97
CA GLU A 346 34.52 -16.94 -15.03
C GLU A 346 35.13 -17.48 -13.74
N ASP A 347 35.95 -16.69 -13.03
CA ASP A 347 36.51 -17.09 -11.73
C ASP A 347 35.43 -17.35 -10.68
N VAL A 348 34.39 -16.55 -10.65
CA VAL A 348 33.22 -16.76 -9.75
C VAL A 348 32.49 -18.04 -10.14
N LYS A 349 32.26 -18.24 -11.44
CA LYS A 349 31.58 -19.42 -11.95
C LYS A 349 32.37 -20.70 -11.63
N GLU A 350 33.66 -20.67 -11.79
CA GLU A 350 34.54 -21.82 -11.51
C GLU A 350 34.55 -22.18 -10.01
N LYS A 351 34.64 -21.18 -9.14
CA LYS A 351 34.47 -21.40 -7.68
C LYS A 351 33.17 -22.07 -7.34
N LEU A 352 32.07 -21.62 -7.94
CA LEU A 352 30.75 -22.20 -7.71
C LEU A 352 30.60 -23.62 -8.29
N ARG A 353 31.27 -23.94 -9.42
CA ARG A 353 31.30 -25.31 -9.94
C ARG A 353 32.04 -26.26 -8.98
N GLN A 354 33.18 -25.82 -8.43
CA GLN A 354 33.95 -26.57 -7.46
C GLN A 354 33.18 -26.77 -6.16
N GLU A 355 32.45 -25.77 -5.71
CA GLU A 355 31.54 -25.88 -4.56
C GLU A 355 30.41 -26.88 -4.85
N HIS A 356 29.72 -26.71 -5.97
CA HIS A 356 28.63 -27.59 -6.38
C HIS A 356 29.04 -29.06 -6.43
N ALA A 357 30.21 -29.35 -6.96
CA ALA A 357 30.73 -30.70 -7.06
C ALA A 357 30.92 -31.41 -5.70
N LYS A 358 31.09 -30.67 -4.61
CA LYS A 358 31.24 -31.18 -3.24
C LYS A 358 29.91 -31.29 -2.49
N LEU A 359 28.85 -30.69 -2.97
CA LEU A 359 27.57 -30.61 -2.28
C LEU A 359 26.66 -31.80 -2.63
N ASN A 360 25.89 -32.21 -1.64
CA ASN A 360 24.86 -33.24 -1.80
C ASN A 360 23.53 -32.75 -1.22
N PRO A 361 22.44 -32.68 -2.01
CA PRO A 361 21.17 -32.11 -1.58
C PRO A 361 20.53 -32.90 -0.43
N LEU A 362 20.69 -34.21 -0.38
CA LEU A 362 20.16 -35.05 0.70
C LEU A 362 20.89 -34.81 2.03
N ILE A 363 22.23 -34.67 1.97
CA ILE A 363 23.05 -34.38 3.16
C ILE A 363 22.70 -32.99 3.68
N LEU A 364 22.64 -31.96 2.80
CA LEU A 364 22.26 -30.60 3.17
C LEU A 364 20.86 -30.56 3.81
N LYS A 365 19.90 -31.28 3.24
CA LYS A 365 18.54 -31.32 3.78
C LYS A 365 18.49 -31.93 5.19
N LYS A 366 19.20 -33.04 5.42
CA LYS A 366 19.31 -33.65 6.76
C LYS A 366 19.97 -32.70 7.77
N GLU A 367 21.01 -31.99 7.36
CA GLU A 367 21.69 -31.03 8.23
C GLU A 367 20.79 -29.83 8.53
N MET A 368 20.02 -29.34 7.54
CA MET A 368 19.01 -28.32 7.75
C MET A 368 17.95 -28.74 8.78
N GLU A 369 17.39 -29.94 8.65
CA GLU A 369 16.42 -30.49 9.60
C GLU A 369 16.96 -30.55 11.02
N LYS A 370 18.21 -30.98 11.17
CA LYS A 370 18.91 -31.03 12.46
C LYS A 370 19.10 -29.65 13.07
N ARG A 371 19.54 -28.66 12.27
CA ARG A 371 19.76 -27.30 12.75
C ARG A 371 18.45 -26.59 13.06
N LEU A 372 17.40 -26.78 12.25
CA LEU A 372 16.08 -26.23 12.51
C LEU A 372 15.48 -26.80 13.80
N LYS A 373 15.67 -28.11 14.07
CA LYS A 373 15.28 -28.71 15.35
C LYS A 373 15.97 -28.03 16.54
N LYS A 374 17.28 -27.71 16.40
CA LYS A 374 18.02 -26.98 17.44
C LYS A 374 17.39 -25.59 17.72
N VAL A 375 16.97 -24.85 16.67
CA VAL A 375 16.26 -23.57 16.82
C VAL A 375 14.98 -23.77 17.65
N TYR A 376 14.18 -24.78 17.33
CA TYR A 376 12.94 -25.07 18.04
C TYR A 376 13.18 -25.51 19.49
N ASP A 377 14.22 -26.27 19.74
CA ASP A 377 14.60 -26.73 21.09
C ASP A 377 15.05 -25.55 21.96
N ILE A 378 15.82 -24.60 21.41
CA ILE A 378 16.20 -23.36 22.10
C ILE A 378 14.96 -22.52 22.40
N GLN A 379 14.09 -22.29 21.42
CA GLN A 379 12.85 -21.54 21.63
C GLN A 379 11.97 -22.17 22.71
N ARG A 380 11.88 -23.49 22.73
CA ARG A 380 11.09 -24.23 23.73
C ARG A 380 11.65 -24.09 25.15
N ARG A 381 12.97 -24.01 25.28
CA ARG A 381 13.65 -23.91 26.59
C ARG A 381 13.61 -22.48 27.15
N PHE A 382 13.86 -21.50 26.31
CA PHE A 382 14.15 -20.12 26.72
C PHE A 382 13.13 -19.09 26.22
N GLY A 383 12.29 -19.45 25.27
CA GLY A 383 11.26 -18.56 24.75
C GLY A 383 10.12 -18.36 25.74
N ASN A 384 9.43 -17.24 25.60
CA ASN A 384 8.25 -16.94 26.39
C ASN A 384 7.19 -18.02 26.16
N LYS A 385 6.77 -18.69 27.23
CA LYS A 385 5.58 -19.53 27.20
C LYS A 385 4.38 -18.63 27.05
N ARG A 386 3.49 -18.93 26.10
CA ARG A 386 2.16 -18.33 26.12
C ARG A 386 1.41 -18.88 27.31
N ASP A 387 0.91 -18.00 28.17
CA ASP A 387 -0.13 -18.35 29.14
C ASP A 387 -1.45 -18.66 28.43
#